data_9785e3ea84cef3fab0a34926d7eb34cf
#
_entry.id   9785e3ea84cef3fab0a34926d7eb34cf
#
_cell.length_a   1.000
_cell.length_b   1.000
_cell.length_c   1.000
_cell.angle_alpha   90.00
_cell.angle_beta   90.00
_cell.angle_gamma   90.00
#
_symmetry.space_group_name_H-M   'P 1'
#
loop_
_entity.id
_entity.type
_entity.pdbx_description
1 polymer ?
#
loop_
_entity_poly.entity_id
_entity_poly.type
_entity_poly.pdbx_seq_one_letter_code
_entity_poly.pdbx_strand_id
1 'polypeptide(L)'
;MTALTLFTPIRPRWTLFLRVAFRVAGRLPVMQRHILQFNFIKFVRWSIVPGLDGERMHHRYLLFESNFDGPWQHYIDAFAYVIPRDIRVTWGRGPGFPGPPPAEPLKAWIARNSMEGGTYYCAHPDTSTRMVASALAVSERFEPLIADAERLDPEAFKAAYEQFLTDVQAHL
;
A
#
# COMPACT_ATOMS: atom_id res chain seq x y z
N MET A 1 -1.84 -8.59 10.17
CA MET A 1 -1.32 -7.33 9.57
C MET A 1 0.16 -7.19 9.88
N THR A 2 0.96 -6.74 8.90
CA THR A 2 2.43 -6.65 8.99
C THR A 2 2.86 -5.22 8.66
N ALA A 3 3.85 -4.68 9.37
CA ALA A 3 4.49 -3.42 9.08
C ALA A 3 5.92 -3.67 8.57
N LEU A 4 6.35 -2.89 7.61
CA LEU A 4 7.72 -2.90 7.07
C LEU A 4 8.23 -1.47 7.02
N THR A 5 9.37 -1.23 7.65
CA THR A 5 10.08 0.05 7.59
C THR A 5 11.47 -0.17 7.03
N LEU A 6 11.79 0.50 5.93
CA LEU A 6 13.11 0.47 5.32
C LEU A 6 13.77 1.82 5.42
N PHE A 7 15.05 1.83 5.77
CA PHE A 7 15.87 3.03 5.80
C PHE A 7 17.10 2.82 4.92
N THR A 8 17.01 3.25 3.66
CA THR A 8 17.99 2.95 2.63
C THR A 8 18.78 4.17 2.23
N PRO A 9 20.11 4.11 2.17
CA PRO A 9 20.95 5.23 1.75
C PRO A 9 20.74 5.52 0.25
N ILE A 10 20.67 6.81 -0.09
CA ILE A 10 20.61 7.28 -1.49
C ILE A 10 21.77 8.22 -1.77
N ARG A 11 22.33 8.12 -2.98
CA ARG A 11 23.39 9.04 -3.42
C ARG A 11 22.83 10.46 -3.57
N PRO A 12 23.50 11.49 -3.07
CA PRO A 12 22.97 12.87 -3.05
C PRO A 12 22.47 13.38 -4.40
N ARG A 13 23.16 13.04 -5.48
CA ARG A 13 22.81 13.42 -6.88
C ARG A 13 21.45 12.89 -7.33
N TRP A 14 20.95 11.80 -6.74
CA TRP A 14 19.69 11.19 -7.09
C TRP A 14 18.49 11.71 -6.30
N THR A 15 18.72 12.50 -5.27
CA THR A 15 17.66 13.05 -4.42
C THR A 15 16.68 13.91 -5.19
N LEU A 16 17.19 14.78 -6.08
CA LEU A 16 16.32 15.63 -6.90
C LEU A 16 15.46 14.81 -7.84
N PHE A 17 16.06 13.81 -8.49
CA PHE A 17 15.33 12.90 -9.37
C PHE A 17 14.19 12.19 -8.60
N LEU A 18 14.48 11.60 -7.43
CA LEU A 18 13.46 10.92 -6.64
C LEU A 18 12.36 11.88 -6.15
N ARG A 19 12.70 13.10 -5.75
CA ARG A 19 11.71 14.13 -5.39
C ARG A 19 10.76 14.44 -6.54
N VAL A 20 11.31 14.63 -7.73
CA VAL A 20 10.50 14.88 -8.92
C VAL A 20 9.67 13.65 -9.28
N ALA A 21 10.28 12.45 -9.28
CA ALA A 21 9.59 11.20 -9.59
C ALA A 21 8.42 10.96 -8.63
N PHE A 22 8.60 11.12 -7.32
CA PHE A 22 7.52 10.94 -6.35
C PHE A 22 6.42 12.01 -6.47
N ARG A 23 6.78 13.26 -6.77
CA ARG A 23 5.79 14.32 -7.00
C ARG A 23 4.95 14.05 -8.25
N VAL A 24 5.57 13.56 -9.30
CA VAL A 24 4.90 13.19 -10.56
C VAL A 24 4.04 11.94 -10.33
N ALA A 25 4.60 10.92 -9.68
CA ALA A 25 3.89 9.68 -9.36
C ALA A 25 2.61 9.94 -8.56
N GLY A 26 2.67 10.81 -7.56
CA GLY A 26 1.50 11.18 -6.74
C GLY A 26 0.40 11.93 -7.50
N ARG A 27 0.68 12.45 -8.71
CA ARG A 27 -0.29 13.16 -9.55
C ARG A 27 -0.80 12.36 -10.74
N LEU A 28 -0.11 11.29 -11.12
CA LEU A 28 -0.48 10.49 -12.29
C LEU A 28 -1.36 9.29 -11.89
N PRO A 29 -2.62 9.24 -12.35
CA PRO A 29 -3.54 8.13 -12.04
C PRO A 29 -2.99 6.76 -12.47
N VAL A 30 -2.19 6.72 -13.54
CA VAL A 30 -1.58 5.48 -14.04
C VAL A 30 -0.62 4.86 -13.02
N MET A 31 0.17 5.68 -12.32
CA MET A 31 1.09 5.15 -11.30
C MET A 31 0.36 4.71 -10.03
N GLN A 32 -0.74 5.39 -9.69
CA GLN A 32 -1.59 4.96 -8.58
C GLN A 32 -2.24 3.61 -8.86
N ARG A 33 -2.66 3.34 -10.11
CA ARG A 33 -3.25 2.05 -10.52
C ARG A 33 -2.30 0.87 -10.31
N HIS A 34 -1.00 1.05 -10.45
CA HIS A 34 -0.02 -0.02 -10.19
C HIS A 34 0.00 -0.44 -8.70
N ILE A 35 -0.26 0.49 -7.79
CA ILE A 35 -0.34 0.18 -6.36
C ILE A 35 -1.74 -0.33 -5.99
N LEU A 36 -2.78 0.22 -6.59
CA LEU A 36 -4.17 -0.18 -6.34
C LEU A 36 -4.49 -1.64 -6.71
N GLN A 37 -3.73 -2.25 -7.62
CA GLN A 37 -3.87 -3.69 -7.91
C GLN A 37 -3.44 -4.60 -6.74
N PHE A 38 -2.70 -4.05 -5.76
CA PHE A 38 -2.31 -4.78 -4.55
C PHE A 38 -3.37 -4.58 -3.46
N ASN A 39 -4.40 -5.41 -3.49
CA ASN A 39 -5.53 -5.37 -2.56
C ASN A 39 -5.21 -5.73 -1.11
N PHE A 40 -3.95 -6.04 -0.82
CA PHE A 40 -3.43 -6.34 0.52
C PHE A 40 -2.62 -5.19 1.15
N ILE A 41 -2.37 -4.09 0.42
CA ILE A 41 -1.64 -2.93 0.95
C ILE A 41 -2.64 -1.96 1.57
N LYS A 42 -2.48 -1.68 2.86
CA LYS A 42 -3.28 -0.67 3.58
C LYS A 42 -2.69 0.72 3.46
N PHE A 43 -1.38 0.79 3.55
CA PHE A 43 -0.66 2.05 3.58
C PHE A 43 0.75 1.88 3.01
N VAL A 44 1.21 2.89 2.31
CA VAL A 44 2.59 2.99 1.84
C VAL A 44 3.03 4.45 1.80
N ARG A 45 4.24 4.71 2.30
CA ARG A 45 4.84 6.05 2.32
C ARG A 45 6.31 6.00 1.92
N TRP A 46 6.71 6.99 1.13
CA TRP A 46 8.11 7.28 0.82
C TRP A 46 8.46 8.67 1.33
N SER A 47 9.56 8.79 2.05
CA SER A 47 10.07 10.07 2.52
C SER A 47 11.57 10.16 2.33
N ILE A 48 12.06 11.30 1.84
CA ILE A 48 13.50 11.55 1.71
C ILE A 48 13.94 12.29 2.95
N VAL A 49 14.79 11.66 3.75
CA VAL A 49 15.37 12.20 4.96
C VAL A 49 16.71 12.87 4.61
N PRO A 50 16.80 14.20 4.66
CA PRO A 50 18.00 14.94 4.25
C PRO A 50 19.10 14.97 5.30
N GLY A 51 18.74 14.79 6.58
CA GLY A 51 19.58 14.87 7.76
C GLY A 51 18.74 14.68 9.04
N LEU A 52 19.39 14.58 10.17
CA LEU A 52 18.78 14.56 11.50
C LEU A 52 19.32 15.74 12.29
N ASP A 53 18.45 16.43 13.02
CA ASP A 53 18.77 17.53 13.95
C ASP A 53 19.68 18.65 13.39
N GLY A 54 19.50 18.99 12.11
CA GLY A 54 20.30 20.03 11.46
C GLY A 54 21.69 19.58 11.00
N GLU A 55 22.12 18.38 11.37
CA GLU A 55 23.38 17.80 10.89
C GLU A 55 23.22 17.26 9.46
N ARG A 56 24.23 17.57 8.62
CA ARG A 56 24.33 16.96 7.29
C ARG A 56 24.91 15.56 7.42
N MET A 57 24.05 14.55 7.25
CA MET A 57 24.53 13.19 7.13
C MET A 57 25.36 13.01 5.84
N HIS A 58 26.36 12.15 5.86
CA HIS A 58 27.18 11.79 4.68
C HIS A 58 26.34 11.26 3.52
N HIS A 59 25.19 10.63 3.83
CA HIS A 59 24.20 10.15 2.87
C HIS A 59 22.84 10.73 3.17
N ARG A 60 22.01 10.87 2.16
CA ARG A 60 20.58 11.05 2.32
C ARG A 60 19.94 9.67 2.39
N TYR A 61 18.79 9.56 3.02
CA TYR A 61 18.11 8.30 3.17
C TYR A 61 16.71 8.37 2.58
N LEU A 62 16.28 7.25 2.01
CA LEU A 62 14.91 6.99 1.67
C LEU A 62 14.30 6.16 2.78
N LEU A 63 13.37 6.76 3.52
CA LEU A 63 12.47 6.07 4.42
C LEU A 63 11.30 5.54 3.61
N PHE A 64 11.06 4.26 3.70
CA PHE A 64 9.89 3.61 3.15
C PHE A 64 9.15 2.90 4.26
N GLU A 65 7.85 3.13 4.34
CA GLU A 65 6.98 2.48 5.31
C GLU A 65 5.78 1.89 4.58
N SER A 66 5.41 0.69 4.97
CA SER A 66 4.24 0.02 4.44
C SER A 66 3.56 -0.85 5.48
N ASN A 67 2.24 -0.82 5.47
CA ASN A 67 1.38 -1.71 6.24
C ASN A 67 0.56 -2.56 5.27
N PHE A 68 0.57 -3.87 5.46
CA PHE A 68 -0.04 -4.81 4.54
C PHE A 68 -0.55 -6.07 5.26
N ASP A 69 -1.36 -6.83 4.56
CA ASP A 69 -1.86 -8.12 5.05
C ASP A 69 -0.95 -9.25 4.57
N GLY A 70 -0.74 -10.23 5.44
CA GLY A 70 0.06 -11.42 5.13
C GLY A 70 1.55 -11.32 5.44
N PRO A 71 2.33 -12.37 5.10
CA PRO A 71 3.77 -12.44 5.33
C PRO A 71 4.55 -11.47 4.45
N TRP A 72 5.60 -10.86 5.01
CA TRP A 72 6.44 -9.90 4.28
C TRP A 72 7.13 -10.51 3.05
N GLN A 73 7.40 -11.81 3.06
CA GLN A 73 8.02 -12.51 1.94
C GLN A 73 7.14 -12.45 0.70
N HIS A 74 5.83 -12.72 0.84
CA HIS A 74 4.88 -12.65 -0.28
C HIS A 74 4.70 -11.22 -0.79
N TYR A 75 4.75 -10.25 0.12
CA TYR A 75 4.72 -8.83 -0.22
C TYR A 75 5.90 -8.45 -1.13
N ILE A 76 7.11 -8.90 -0.81
CA ILE A 76 8.29 -8.62 -1.62
C ILE A 76 8.27 -9.39 -2.95
N ASP A 77 7.76 -10.63 -2.96
CA ASP A 77 7.57 -11.39 -4.20
C ASP A 77 6.64 -10.64 -5.15
N ALA A 78 5.50 -10.17 -4.65
CA ALA A 78 4.57 -9.38 -5.45
C ALA A 78 5.25 -8.14 -6.06
N PHE A 79 6.03 -7.40 -5.30
CA PHE A 79 6.78 -6.25 -5.79
C PHE A 79 7.83 -6.62 -6.83
N ALA A 80 8.58 -7.70 -6.58
CA ALA A 80 9.65 -8.14 -7.46
C ALA A 80 9.16 -8.56 -8.85
N TYR A 81 7.98 -9.16 -8.92
CA TYR A 81 7.45 -9.74 -10.16
C TYR A 81 6.38 -8.88 -10.84
N VAL A 82 5.59 -8.12 -10.09
CA VAL A 82 4.49 -7.32 -10.65
C VAL A 82 4.95 -5.91 -11.04
N ILE A 83 5.77 -5.25 -10.18
CA ILE A 83 6.24 -3.88 -10.41
C ILE A 83 7.78 -3.73 -10.39
N PRO A 84 8.55 -4.59 -11.08
CA PRO A 84 10.01 -4.57 -11.01
C PRO A 84 10.63 -3.25 -11.49
N ARG A 85 9.96 -2.55 -12.41
CA ARG A 85 10.42 -1.23 -12.93
C ARG A 85 10.31 -0.15 -11.87
N ASP A 86 9.18 -0.10 -11.15
CA ASP A 86 8.93 0.88 -10.09
C ASP A 86 9.91 0.69 -8.93
N ILE A 87 10.18 -0.57 -8.57
CA ILE A 87 11.20 -0.94 -7.58
C ILE A 87 12.59 -0.46 -8.02
N ARG A 88 12.96 -0.65 -9.29
CA ARG A 88 14.25 -0.15 -9.82
C ARG A 88 14.33 1.38 -9.86
N VAL A 89 13.24 2.06 -10.18
CA VAL A 89 13.20 3.53 -10.15
C VAL A 89 13.42 4.03 -8.72
N THR A 90 12.79 3.40 -7.75
CA THR A 90 12.83 3.81 -6.34
C THR A 90 14.20 3.51 -5.71
N TRP A 91 14.71 2.29 -5.83
CA TRP A 91 15.92 1.82 -5.10
C TRP A 91 17.12 1.51 -5.99
N GLY A 92 16.96 1.48 -7.31
CA GLY A 92 18.01 1.05 -8.24
C GLY A 92 19.31 1.87 -8.20
N ARG A 93 19.31 3.01 -7.51
CA ARG A 93 20.49 3.85 -7.28
C ARG A 93 21.02 3.75 -5.85
N GLY A 94 20.40 2.92 -5.02
CA GLY A 94 20.87 2.60 -3.67
C GLY A 94 22.12 1.71 -3.70
N PRO A 95 23.01 1.86 -2.71
CA PRO A 95 24.18 0.98 -2.58
C PRO A 95 23.77 -0.47 -2.42
N GLY A 96 24.40 -1.37 -3.17
CA GLY A 96 24.18 -2.81 -3.08
C GLY A 96 22.78 -3.31 -3.47
N PHE A 97 21.97 -2.46 -4.14
CA PHE A 97 20.66 -2.88 -4.63
C PHE A 97 20.80 -3.93 -5.75
N PRO A 98 20.22 -5.14 -5.59
CA PRO A 98 20.45 -6.25 -6.51
C PRO A 98 19.58 -6.17 -7.77
N GLY A 99 18.45 -5.43 -7.70
CA GLY A 99 17.42 -5.42 -8.73
C GLY A 99 16.52 -6.65 -8.72
N PRO A 100 15.21 -6.50 -8.92
CA PRO A 100 14.27 -7.59 -9.19
C PRO A 100 14.10 -7.82 -10.69
N PRO A 101 13.65 -9.01 -11.13
CA PRO A 101 13.83 -10.30 -10.48
C PRO A 101 15.29 -10.78 -10.54
N PRO A 102 15.71 -11.77 -9.75
CA PRO A 102 14.92 -12.62 -8.85
C PRO A 102 14.62 -11.96 -7.50
N ALA A 103 13.62 -12.50 -6.76
CA ALA A 103 13.16 -11.91 -5.50
C ALA A 103 14.09 -12.18 -4.32
N GLU A 104 14.79 -13.32 -4.27
CA GLU A 104 15.61 -13.72 -3.12
C GLU A 104 16.75 -12.73 -2.78
N PRO A 105 17.56 -12.24 -3.74
CA PRO A 105 18.54 -11.21 -3.45
C PRO A 105 17.91 -9.90 -2.97
N LEU A 106 16.72 -9.56 -3.48
CA LEU A 106 15.96 -8.40 -3.06
C LEU A 106 15.47 -8.56 -1.61
N LYS A 107 14.94 -9.72 -1.22
CA LYS A 107 14.55 -10.02 0.15
C LYS A 107 15.71 -9.88 1.11
N ALA A 108 16.87 -10.45 0.78
CA ALA A 108 18.07 -10.33 1.58
C ALA A 108 18.56 -8.88 1.72
N TRP A 109 18.45 -8.08 0.66
CA TRP A 109 18.80 -6.67 0.69
C TRP A 109 17.81 -5.87 1.54
N ILE A 110 16.50 -6.13 1.40
CA ILE A 110 15.44 -5.52 2.21
C ILE A 110 15.66 -5.84 3.69
N ALA A 111 15.87 -7.11 4.05
CA ALA A 111 16.11 -7.51 5.43
C ALA A 111 17.29 -6.75 6.08
N ARG A 112 18.39 -6.54 5.33
CA ARG A 112 19.54 -5.76 5.83
C ARG A 112 19.28 -4.27 6.02
N ASN A 113 18.28 -3.72 5.32
CA ASN A 113 17.91 -2.30 5.39
C ASN A 113 16.60 -2.09 6.16
N SER A 114 15.99 -3.15 6.67
CA SER A 114 14.81 -3.06 7.54
C SER A 114 15.22 -2.54 8.90
N MET A 115 14.39 -1.65 9.43
CA MET A 115 14.48 -1.24 10.81
C MET A 115 13.58 -2.15 11.64
N GLU A 116 14.19 -2.96 12.49
CA GLU A 116 13.49 -3.69 13.54
C GLU A 116 13.44 -2.82 14.79
N GLY A 117 12.29 -2.73 15.38
CA GLY A 117 12.14 -2.04 16.66
C GLY A 117 10.99 -1.07 16.67
N GLY A 118 10.33 -1.06 17.80
CA GLY A 118 9.16 -0.29 18.06
C GLY A 118 7.91 -1.15 18.17
N THR A 119 6.92 -0.59 18.84
CA THR A 119 5.62 -1.21 19.00
C THR A 119 4.74 -0.79 17.81
N TYR A 120 4.26 -1.78 17.08
CA TYR A 120 3.25 -1.55 16.07
C TYR A 120 1.86 -1.77 16.69
N TYR A 121 1.08 -0.72 16.75
CA TYR A 121 -0.30 -0.79 17.21
C TYR A 121 -1.26 -0.85 16.02
N CYS A 122 -2.18 -1.79 16.04
CA CYS A 122 -3.27 -1.91 15.09
C CYS A 122 -4.61 -1.92 15.84
N ALA A 123 -5.45 -0.93 15.58
CA ALA A 123 -6.78 -0.83 16.23
C ALA A 123 -7.71 -1.97 15.80
N HIS A 124 -7.53 -2.52 14.60
CA HIS A 124 -8.37 -3.57 14.04
C HIS A 124 -7.49 -4.70 13.47
N PRO A 125 -6.87 -5.54 14.32
CA PRO A 125 -5.88 -6.55 13.89
C PRO A 125 -6.47 -7.63 12.97
N ASP A 126 -7.76 -7.95 13.17
CA ASP A 126 -8.47 -8.98 12.43
C ASP A 126 -9.08 -8.49 11.11
N THR A 127 -8.96 -7.20 10.81
CA THR A 127 -9.53 -6.60 9.60
C THR A 127 -8.53 -6.55 8.48
N SER A 128 -8.81 -7.26 7.39
CA SER A 128 -8.01 -7.17 6.16
C SER A 128 -8.38 -5.96 5.30
N THR A 129 -7.49 -5.56 4.39
CA THR A 129 -7.76 -4.51 3.39
C THR A 129 -8.98 -4.88 2.53
N ARG A 130 -9.10 -6.17 2.17
CA ARG A 130 -10.23 -6.67 1.40
C ARG A 130 -11.55 -6.55 2.17
N MET A 131 -11.56 -6.86 3.46
CA MET A 131 -12.77 -6.71 4.30
C MET A 131 -13.22 -5.25 4.36
N VAL A 132 -12.29 -4.30 4.49
CA VAL A 132 -12.64 -2.86 4.47
C VAL A 132 -13.25 -2.46 3.13
N ALA A 133 -12.63 -2.87 2.02
CA ALA A 133 -13.17 -2.57 0.68
C ALA A 133 -14.55 -3.19 0.46
N SER A 134 -14.78 -4.43 0.92
CA SER A 134 -16.08 -5.10 0.87
C SER A 134 -17.12 -4.36 1.72
N ALA A 135 -16.77 -3.99 2.95
CA ALA A 135 -17.70 -3.25 3.84
C ALA A 135 -18.11 -1.90 3.24
N LEU A 136 -17.16 -1.16 2.63
CA LEU A 136 -17.47 0.10 1.95
C LEU A 136 -18.43 -0.12 0.76
N ALA A 137 -18.18 -1.14 -0.07
CA ALA A 137 -19.04 -1.47 -1.20
C ALA A 137 -20.45 -1.90 -0.77
N VAL A 138 -20.58 -2.59 0.35
CA VAL A 138 -21.89 -2.93 0.95
C VAL A 138 -22.57 -1.66 1.46
N SER A 139 -21.84 -0.80 2.19
CA SER A 139 -22.39 0.46 2.73
C SER A 139 -22.95 1.37 1.66
N GLU A 140 -22.21 1.57 0.56
CA GLU A 140 -22.67 2.40 -0.56
C GLU A 140 -24.00 1.94 -1.17
N ARG A 141 -24.27 0.63 -1.17
CA ARG A 141 -25.50 0.05 -1.69
C ARG A 141 -26.62 -0.02 -0.66
N PHE A 142 -26.26 -0.03 0.61
CA PHE A 142 -27.21 -0.14 1.73
C PHE A 142 -27.87 1.22 2.05
N GLU A 143 -27.12 2.32 1.92
CA GLU A 143 -27.65 3.66 2.19
C GLU A 143 -28.90 4.02 1.36
N PRO A 144 -28.94 3.79 0.03
CA PRO A 144 -30.14 4.03 -0.77
C PRO A 144 -31.33 3.15 -0.33
N LEU A 145 -31.06 1.88 -0.01
CA LEU A 145 -32.11 0.96 0.45
C LEU A 145 -32.76 1.44 1.75
N ILE A 146 -31.99 1.95 2.70
CA ILE A 146 -32.53 2.53 3.95
C ILE A 146 -33.32 3.80 3.65
N ALA A 147 -32.82 4.67 2.77
CA ALA A 147 -33.51 5.92 2.43
C ALA A 147 -34.89 5.69 1.78
N ASP A 148 -35.03 4.58 1.07
CA ASP A 148 -36.30 4.20 0.43
C ASP A 148 -37.22 3.33 1.30
N ALA A 149 -36.70 2.77 2.41
CA ALA A 149 -37.42 1.83 3.26
C ALA A 149 -38.76 2.39 3.79
N GLU A 150 -38.82 3.70 4.11
CA GLU A 150 -40.03 4.35 4.61
C GLU A 150 -41.04 4.68 3.49
N ARG A 151 -40.60 4.63 2.21
CA ARG A 151 -41.40 5.02 1.04
C ARG A 151 -41.99 3.84 0.31
N LEU A 152 -41.38 2.67 0.44
CA LEU A 152 -41.76 1.44 -0.24
C LEU A 152 -42.83 0.69 0.57
N ASP A 153 -43.78 0.09 -0.13
CA ASP A 153 -44.63 -0.92 0.52
C ASP A 153 -43.84 -2.20 0.84
N PRO A 154 -44.35 -3.09 1.67
CA PRO A 154 -43.62 -4.27 2.14
C PRO A 154 -43.14 -5.21 1.01
N GLU A 155 -43.90 -5.35 -0.07
CA GLU A 155 -43.53 -6.20 -1.21
C GLU A 155 -42.45 -5.55 -2.06
N ALA A 156 -42.58 -4.27 -2.35
CA ALA A 156 -41.57 -3.51 -3.06
C ALA A 156 -40.24 -3.44 -2.26
N PHE A 157 -40.33 -3.25 -0.93
CA PHE A 157 -39.14 -3.29 -0.08
C PHE A 157 -38.47 -4.67 -0.09
N LYS A 158 -39.24 -5.75 -0.02
CA LYS A 158 -38.72 -7.12 -0.11
C LYS A 158 -37.96 -7.33 -1.43
N ALA A 159 -38.54 -6.92 -2.55
CA ALA A 159 -37.88 -7.04 -3.86
C ALA A 159 -36.59 -6.22 -3.93
N ALA A 160 -36.57 -5.00 -3.40
CA ALA A 160 -35.39 -4.15 -3.33
C ALA A 160 -34.30 -4.75 -2.43
N TYR A 161 -34.68 -5.36 -1.32
CA TYR A 161 -33.76 -6.05 -0.41
C TYR A 161 -33.15 -7.31 -1.05
N GLU A 162 -33.93 -8.12 -1.75
CA GLU A 162 -33.44 -9.30 -2.48
C GLU A 162 -32.46 -8.89 -3.60
N GLN A 163 -32.75 -7.80 -4.30
CA GLN A 163 -31.84 -7.22 -5.29
C GLN A 163 -30.54 -6.75 -4.62
N PHE A 164 -30.63 -6.02 -3.51
CA PHE A 164 -29.47 -5.61 -2.73
C PHE A 164 -28.57 -6.79 -2.34
N LEU A 165 -29.16 -7.87 -1.78
CA LEU A 165 -28.41 -9.07 -1.42
C LEU A 165 -27.68 -9.69 -2.63
N THR A 166 -28.32 -9.69 -3.80
CA THR A 166 -27.72 -10.15 -5.05
C THR A 166 -26.53 -9.28 -5.45
N ASP A 167 -26.68 -7.96 -5.37
CA ASP A 167 -25.67 -6.99 -5.76
C ASP A 167 -24.43 -6.99 -4.84
N VAL A 168 -24.61 -7.34 -3.56
CA VAL A 168 -23.52 -7.37 -2.57
C VAL A 168 -22.94 -8.76 -2.33
N GLN A 169 -23.47 -9.80 -2.97
CA GLN A 169 -23.08 -11.20 -2.71
C GLN A 169 -21.56 -11.44 -2.82
N ALA A 170 -20.88 -10.75 -3.73
CA ALA A 170 -19.41 -10.87 -3.88
C ALA A 170 -18.63 -10.19 -2.75
N HIS A 171 -19.31 -9.45 -1.87
CA HIS A 171 -18.73 -8.67 -0.76
C HIS A 171 -19.11 -9.21 0.61
N LEU A 172 -19.98 -10.22 0.68
CA LEU A 172 -20.32 -10.96 1.87
C LEU A 172 -19.41 -12.18 2.03
#